data_890960d3e1ca447deba67f345dd6be36
#
_entry.id   890960d3e1ca447deba67f345dd6be36
#
_cell.length_a   1.000
_cell.length_b   1.000
_cell.length_c   1.000
_cell.angle_alpha   90.00
_cell.angle_beta   90.00
_cell.angle_gamma   90.00
#
_symmetry.space_group_name_H-M   'P 1'
#
loop_
_entity.id
_entity.type
_entity.pdbx_description
1 polymer ?
#
loop_
_entity_poly.entity_id
_entity_poly.type
_entity_poly.pdbx_seq_one_letter_code
_entity_poly.pdbx_strand_id
1 'polypeptide(L)'
;LSGNGTTLGISLTYITAVSLMLLTLMYFLGNKFKTSILVPIVPIILGVFVPSTLAYNNWDDHNRSNRSTARDFAANYLNSCDYNAILFTNGDNDTFPLWYIQEVEGVRTDVRVANMSLLSTDWHINQMKKRAYESDPLPIKMRESVYRSGSRDYVLVSSNDNTKFKANSQRVKVQDKLSKLKASLSQITSTTNSSEVLKLVQQSYWLSDVALALKQDDKNYKSKELSKKTLATIQTSFNDQTYVKKAKELLSKAGSNNTFSQINQLVSASDKAISSWPQKWYSAQEAIDFISDDRNKKFQSFSCNKESFLNFNNLYLEVNQENAIKHKIIDTNDLKNPKYKSVLKWTLKGSMLYKADLAVLSLLANYQWDRPIYFASVMGMQANRRLQKYMYSEGLTYKLSPVEYGGSGGNNIDKMVQLLRGEYILNKKEGLKDTVGFIWGNMKGEGVLVDYYTMRMVQNRRLQMMK
;
A
#
# COMPACT_ATOMS: atom_id res chain seq x y z
N LEU A 1 -26.20 -14.31 3.79
CA LEU A 1 -27.55 -13.84 4.12
C LEU A 1 -28.28 -13.34 2.87
N SER A 2 -28.55 -14.21 1.93
CA SER A 2 -29.61 -14.01 0.92
C SER A 2 -30.82 -14.87 1.29
N GLY A 3 -31.16 -14.88 2.57
CA GLY A 3 -32.45 -15.37 3.05
C GLY A 3 -33.45 -14.24 2.83
N ASN A 4 -34.37 -14.48 1.92
CA ASN A 4 -35.45 -13.59 1.54
C ASN A 4 -35.99 -12.79 2.74
N GLY A 5 -35.95 -11.45 2.67
CA GLY A 5 -36.60 -10.57 3.67
C GLY A 5 -38.07 -10.87 3.88
N THR A 6 -38.69 -11.62 2.96
CA THR A 6 -40.01 -12.22 3.07
C THR A 6 -40.11 -13.29 4.18
N THR A 7 -39.11 -14.14 4.38
CA THR A 7 -39.14 -15.17 5.44
C THR A 7 -39.01 -14.57 6.84
N LEU A 8 -38.19 -13.55 7.01
CA LEU A 8 -38.08 -12.82 8.30
C LEU A 8 -39.36 -12.04 8.61
N GLY A 9 -39.97 -11.41 7.62
CA GLY A 9 -41.24 -10.71 7.74
C GLY A 9 -42.41 -11.66 8.11
N ILE A 10 -42.47 -12.83 7.45
CA ILE A 10 -43.48 -13.86 7.75
C ILE A 10 -43.32 -14.43 9.15
N SER A 11 -42.06 -14.66 9.59
CA SER A 11 -41.78 -15.16 10.96
C SER A 11 -42.15 -14.11 12.03
N LEU A 12 -41.84 -12.84 11.82
CA LEU A 12 -42.23 -11.75 12.73
C LEU A 12 -43.74 -11.54 12.82
N THR A 13 -44.44 -11.58 11.67
CA THR A 13 -45.91 -11.48 11.64
C THR A 13 -46.58 -12.69 12.30
N TYR A 14 -46.02 -13.90 12.15
CA TYR A 14 -46.53 -15.10 12.83
C TYR A 14 -46.36 -15.02 14.33
N ILE A 15 -45.18 -14.58 14.83
CA ILE A 15 -44.89 -14.40 16.25
C ILE A 15 -45.81 -13.33 16.85
N THR A 16 -45.98 -12.18 16.19
CA THR A 16 -46.88 -11.13 16.66
C THR A 16 -48.35 -11.55 16.65
N ALA A 17 -48.81 -12.26 15.63
CA ALA A 17 -50.18 -12.78 15.58
C ALA A 17 -50.46 -13.83 16.69
N VAL A 18 -49.55 -14.77 16.92
CA VAL A 18 -49.63 -15.74 17.98
C VAL A 18 -49.57 -15.07 19.36
N SER A 19 -48.73 -14.09 19.57
CA SER A 19 -48.64 -13.33 20.82
C SER A 19 -49.92 -12.55 21.11
N LEU A 20 -50.49 -11.86 20.09
CA LEU A 20 -51.79 -11.18 20.23
C LEU A 20 -52.96 -12.15 20.49
N MET A 21 -52.98 -13.29 19.85
CA MET A 21 -53.99 -14.34 20.08
C MET A 21 -53.88 -14.88 21.51
N LEU A 22 -52.71 -15.10 22.02
CA LEU A 22 -52.46 -15.53 23.38
C LEU A 22 -52.81 -14.46 24.42
N LEU A 23 -52.51 -13.19 24.18
CA LEU A 23 -52.91 -12.08 25.04
C LEU A 23 -54.44 -11.92 25.10
N THR A 24 -55.13 -12.06 23.97
CA THR A 24 -56.61 -12.03 23.88
C THR A 24 -57.21 -13.26 24.63
N LEU A 25 -56.65 -14.45 24.45
CA LEU A 25 -57.08 -15.62 25.16
C LEU A 25 -56.89 -15.46 26.67
N MET A 26 -55.76 -14.91 27.10
CA MET A 26 -55.46 -14.60 28.53
C MET A 26 -56.43 -13.58 29.11
N TYR A 27 -56.77 -12.53 28.36
CA TYR A 27 -57.76 -11.52 28.76
C TYR A 27 -59.13 -12.16 28.97
N PHE A 28 -59.57 -13.00 28.04
CA PHE A 28 -60.86 -13.74 28.13
C PHE A 28 -60.89 -14.75 29.31
N LEU A 29 -59.80 -15.53 29.48
CA LEU A 29 -59.66 -16.49 30.58
C LEU A 29 -59.54 -15.76 31.93
N GLY A 30 -58.84 -14.65 32.04
CA GLY A 30 -58.71 -13.84 33.25
C GLY A 30 -60.05 -13.23 33.71
N ASN A 31 -60.92 -12.82 32.76
CA ASN A 31 -62.25 -12.35 33.06
C ASN A 31 -63.23 -13.46 33.54
N LYS A 32 -62.98 -14.69 33.07
CA LYS A 32 -63.86 -15.83 33.38
C LYS A 32 -63.50 -16.57 34.67
N PHE A 33 -62.23 -16.51 35.07
CA PHE A 33 -61.69 -17.20 36.26
C PHE A 33 -61.11 -16.13 37.22
N LYS A 34 -61.95 -15.70 38.20
CA LYS A 34 -61.69 -14.57 39.13
C LYS A 34 -60.44 -14.65 39.98
N THR A 35 -59.71 -15.75 39.96
CA THR A 35 -58.42 -15.91 40.64
C THR A 35 -57.49 -16.74 39.77
N SER A 36 -56.68 -16.07 39.05
CA SER A 36 -56.05 -16.93 38.09
C SER A 36 -54.55 -16.98 38.31
N ILE A 37 -54.15 -18.04 39.00
CA ILE A 37 -52.80 -18.56 39.00
C ILE A 37 -52.28 -18.78 37.54
N LEU A 38 -53.23 -18.97 36.60
CA LEU A 38 -52.95 -19.15 35.19
C LEU A 38 -52.45 -17.86 34.51
N VAL A 39 -52.82 -16.68 35.02
CA VAL A 39 -52.39 -15.39 34.46
C VAL A 39 -50.88 -15.22 34.48
N PRO A 40 -50.13 -15.48 35.54
CA PRO A 40 -48.66 -15.44 35.52
C PRO A 40 -48.04 -16.71 34.92
N ILE A 41 -48.66 -17.88 34.98
CA ILE A 41 -48.09 -19.14 34.51
C ILE A 41 -47.95 -19.17 32.98
N VAL A 42 -48.94 -18.68 32.24
CA VAL A 42 -48.90 -18.70 30.78
C VAL A 42 -47.73 -17.86 30.21
N PRO A 43 -47.50 -16.61 30.65
CA PRO A 43 -46.32 -15.87 30.24
C PRO A 43 -45.00 -16.54 30.58
N ILE A 44 -44.94 -17.19 31.78
CA ILE A 44 -43.74 -17.92 32.21
C ILE A 44 -43.48 -19.11 31.29
N ILE A 45 -44.49 -19.92 30.99
CA ILE A 45 -44.38 -21.05 30.07
C ILE A 45 -43.93 -20.58 28.69
N LEU A 46 -44.53 -19.54 28.17
CA LEU A 46 -44.14 -18.99 26.87
C LEU A 46 -42.74 -18.38 26.89
N GLY A 47 -42.42 -17.67 27.99
CA GLY A 47 -41.10 -17.11 28.21
C GLY A 47 -39.96 -18.13 28.27
N VAL A 48 -40.27 -19.36 28.65
CA VAL A 48 -39.34 -20.50 28.67
C VAL A 48 -39.41 -21.28 27.35
N PHE A 49 -40.60 -21.55 26.86
CA PHE A 49 -40.84 -22.41 25.69
C PHE A 49 -40.24 -21.80 24.41
N VAL A 50 -40.48 -20.49 24.18
CA VAL A 50 -39.98 -19.84 22.94
C VAL A 50 -38.45 -19.83 22.88
N PRO A 51 -37.73 -19.36 23.92
CA PRO A 51 -36.25 -19.42 23.90
C PRO A 51 -35.72 -20.86 23.83
N SER A 52 -36.38 -21.82 24.48
CA SER A 52 -35.97 -23.24 24.46
C SER A 52 -36.13 -23.81 23.05
N THR A 53 -37.23 -23.52 22.37
CA THR A 53 -37.47 -23.96 20.99
C THR A 53 -36.47 -23.32 20.04
N LEU A 54 -36.19 -22.02 20.20
CA LEU A 54 -35.18 -21.32 19.41
C LEU A 54 -33.77 -21.88 19.66
N ALA A 55 -33.43 -22.14 20.91
CA ALA A 55 -32.16 -22.75 21.27
C ALA A 55 -32.02 -24.15 20.68
N TYR A 56 -33.06 -24.99 20.75
CA TYR A 56 -33.04 -26.33 20.17
C TYR A 56 -32.87 -26.33 18.67
N ASN A 57 -33.65 -25.49 17.96
CA ASN A 57 -33.65 -25.45 16.49
C ASN A 57 -32.40 -24.76 15.88
N ASN A 58 -31.71 -23.91 16.64
CA ASN A 58 -30.57 -23.18 16.15
C ASN A 58 -29.26 -23.55 16.86
N TRP A 59 -29.28 -24.58 17.72
CA TRP A 59 -28.10 -24.98 18.49
C TRP A 59 -26.89 -25.32 17.61
N ASP A 60 -27.12 -26.09 16.57
CA ASP A 60 -26.09 -26.50 15.61
C ASP A 60 -25.50 -25.31 14.85
N ASP A 61 -26.34 -24.36 14.41
CA ASP A 61 -25.91 -23.14 13.74
C ASP A 61 -25.09 -22.22 14.64
N HIS A 62 -25.37 -22.22 15.96
CA HIS A 62 -24.67 -21.37 16.94
C HIS A 62 -23.54 -22.09 17.67
N ASN A 63 -23.47 -23.41 17.54
CA ASN A 63 -22.37 -24.18 18.12
C ASN A 63 -21.05 -23.85 17.41
N ARG A 64 -20.17 -23.17 18.10
CA ARG A 64 -18.82 -22.79 17.64
C ARG A 64 -17.73 -23.71 18.16
N SER A 65 -18.10 -24.80 18.84
CA SER A 65 -17.13 -25.79 19.32
C SER A 65 -16.33 -26.34 18.14
N ASN A 66 -15.05 -26.57 18.35
CA ASN A 66 -14.11 -27.09 17.36
C ASN A 66 -13.88 -26.22 16.11
N ARG A 67 -14.37 -24.99 16.09
CA ARG A 67 -14.07 -24.02 15.01
C ARG A 67 -12.77 -23.27 15.28
N SER A 68 -11.66 -23.88 14.94
CA SER A 68 -10.33 -23.27 15.09
C SER A 68 -9.87 -22.42 13.88
N THR A 69 -10.63 -22.40 12.80
CA THR A 69 -10.20 -21.81 11.52
C THR A 69 -9.72 -20.37 11.64
N ALA A 70 -10.46 -19.50 12.33
CA ALA A 70 -10.07 -18.10 12.51
C ALA A 70 -8.80 -17.96 13.36
N ARG A 71 -8.69 -18.76 14.43
CA ARG A 71 -7.52 -18.84 15.30
C ARG A 71 -6.28 -19.29 14.55
N ASP A 72 -6.37 -20.42 13.87
CA ASP A 72 -5.24 -21.03 13.16
C ASP A 72 -4.79 -20.14 12.00
N PHE A 73 -5.74 -19.51 11.33
CA PHE A 73 -5.45 -18.54 10.29
C PHE A 73 -4.72 -17.31 10.81
N ALA A 74 -5.14 -16.81 11.98
CA ALA A 74 -4.47 -15.71 12.66
C ALA A 74 -3.05 -16.09 13.09
N ALA A 75 -2.85 -17.30 13.63
CA ALA A 75 -1.54 -17.82 13.95
C ALA A 75 -0.64 -17.89 12.71
N ASN A 76 -1.19 -18.34 11.57
CA ASN A 76 -0.45 -18.43 10.32
C ASN A 76 -0.05 -17.05 9.76
N TYR A 77 -0.88 -16.03 9.95
CA TYR A 77 -0.50 -14.64 9.63
C TYR A 77 0.69 -14.18 10.48
N LEU A 78 0.63 -14.36 11.78
CA LEU A 78 1.70 -13.93 12.67
C LEU A 78 2.98 -14.75 12.45
N ASN A 79 2.86 -16.06 12.20
CA ASN A 79 4.01 -16.93 11.90
C ASN A 79 4.66 -16.61 10.54
N SER A 80 3.94 -15.95 9.64
CA SER A 80 4.51 -15.43 8.38
C SER A 80 5.45 -14.26 8.60
N CYS A 81 5.34 -13.55 9.73
CA CYS A 81 6.13 -12.38 10.04
C CYS A 81 7.43 -12.74 10.75
N ASP A 82 8.51 -12.03 10.45
CA ASP A 82 9.77 -12.13 11.20
C ASP A 82 9.60 -11.57 12.62
N TYR A 83 10.61 -11.77 13.47
CA TYR A 83 10.57 -11.29 14.85
C TYR A 83 10.47 -9.76 14.94
N ASN A 84 9.70 -9.27 15.92
CA ASN A 84 9.46 -7.85 16.21
C ASN A 84 8.92 -7.07 15.00
N ALA A 85 8.19 -7.75 14.10
CA ALA A 85 7.63 -7.14 12.91
C ALA A 85 6.51 -6.14 13.21
N ILE A 86 6.30 -5.23 12.27
CA ILE A 86 5.11 -4.38 12.19
C ILE A 86 4.20 -5.00 11.13
N LEU A 87 3.00 -5.40 11.51
CA LEU A 87 2.01 -5.98 10.61
C LEU A 87 0.81 -5.04 10.45
N PHE A 88 0.68 -4.46 9.26
CA PHE A 88 -0.51 -3.69 8.91
C PHE A 88 -1.64 -4.60 8.44
N THR A 89 -2.78 -4.51 9.13
CA THR A 89 -4.03 -5.18 8.77
C THR A 89 -5.06 -4.17 8.30
N ASN A 90 -6.07 -4.58 7.56
CA ASN A 90 -6.96 -3.63 6.89
C ASN A 90 -8.36 -3.54 7.50
N GLY A 91 -8.92 -4.62 7.99
CA GLY A 91 -10.28 -4.69 8.51
C GLY A 91 -10.40 -5.61 9.73
N ASP A 92 -11.63 -5.81 10.17
CA ASP A 92 -11.94 -6.57 11.38
C ASP A 92 -11.56 -8.04 11.26
N ASN A 93 -11.84 -8.63 10.09
CA ASN A 93 -11.64 -10.06 9.84
C ASN A 93 -10.17 -10.50 9.87
N ASP A 94 -9.25 -9.63 9.49
CA ASP A 94 -7.82 -9.88 9.51
C ASP A 94 -7.11 -9.27 10.73
N THR A 95 -7.85 -8.60 11.63
CA THR A 95 -7.30 -7.96 12.83
C THR A 95 -7.75 -8.64 14.12
N PHE A 96 -9.06 -8.80 14.34
CA PHE A 96 -9.57 -9.29 15.61
C PHE A 96 -9.13 -10.71 15.94
N PRO A 97 -9.05 -11.66 14.98
CA PRO A 97 -8.47 -12.96 15.27
C PRO A 97 -6.99 -12.89 15.68
N LEU A 98 -6.21 -11.95 15.13
CA LEU A 98 -4.81 -11.77 15.53
C LEU A 98 -4.71 -11.24 16.95
N TRP A 99 -5.52 -10.23 17.31
CA TRP A 99 -5.57 -9.73 18.68
C TRP A 99 -6.02 -10.81 19.65
N TYR A 100 -7.03 -11.62 19.28
CA TYR A 100 -7.46 -12.74 20.12
C TYR A 100 -6.30 -13.66 20.48
N ILE A 101 -5.54 -14.14 19.52
CA ILE A 101 -4.45 -15.08 19.81
C ILE A 101 -3.26 -14.41 20.50
N GLN A 102 -3.02 -13.11 20.28
CA GLN A 102 -2.01 -12.37 21.04
C GLN A 102 -2.41 -12.14 22.49
N GLU A 103 -3.65 -11.67 22.73
CA GLU A 103 -4.13 -11.30 24.07
C GLU A 103 -4.53 -12.51 24.91
N VAL A 104 -5.09 -13.56 24.31
CA VAL A 104 -5.63 -14.72 25.04
C VAL A 104 -4.65 -15.88 25.08
N GLU A 105 -3.95 -16.14 23.97
CA GLU A 105 -3.07 -17.30 23.86
C GLU A 105 -1.57 -16.94 23.94
N GLY A 106 -1.23 -15.65 23.99
CA GLY A 106 0.17 -15.18 24.06
C GLY A 106 1.00 -15.48 22.81
N VAL A 107 0.36 -15.73 21.66
CA VAL A 107 1.05 -16.12 20.42
C VAL A 107 1.60 -14.90 19.71
N ARG A 108 2.92 -14.86 19.46
CA ARG A 108 3.63 -13.84 18.69
C ARG A 108 3.32 -12.41 19.13
N THR A 109 3.37 -12.17 20.44
CA THR A 109 3.22 -10.84 21.06
C THR A 109 4.36 -9.88 20.73
N ASP A 110 5.41 -10.38 20.07
CA ASP A 110 6.48 -9.61 19.47
C ASP A 110 6.04 -8.83 18.21
N VAL A 111 4.99 -9.28 17.52
CA VAL A 111 4.49 -8.65 16.28
C VAL A 111 3.51 -7.53 16.62
N ARG A 112 3.79 -6.31 16.12
CA ARG A 112 2.87 -5.17 16.32
C ARG A 112 1.79 -5.15 15.25
N VAL A 113 0.60 -5.56 15.60
CA VAL A 113 -0.56 -5.49 14.72
C VAL A 113 -1.14 -4.08 14.73
N ALA A 114 -1.14 -3.42 13.58
CA ALA A 114 -1.64 -2.07 13.37
C ALA A 114 -2.80 -2.08 12.37
N ASN A 115 -4.02 -1.89 12.86
CA ASN A 115 -5.21 -1.85 12.02
C ASN A 115 -5.31 -0.52 11.29
N MET A 116 -5.34 -0.57 9.96
CA MET A 116 -5.37 0.59 9.07
C MET A 116 -6.66 1.40 9.19
N SER A 117 -7.79 0.76 9.41
CA SER A 117 -9.07 1.46 9.63
C SER A 117 -9.04 2.23 10.95
N LEU A 118 -8.50 1.62 12.02
CA LEU A 118 -8.37 2.25 13.33
C LEU A 118 -7.27 3.31 13.38
N LEU A 119 -6.24 3.25 12.53
CA LEU A 119 -5.27 4.35 12.37
C LEU A 119 -5.91 5.64 11.85
N SER A 120 -7.17 5.62 11.44
CA SER A 120 -7.97 6.82 11.19
C SER A 120 -8.43 7.51 12.47
N THR A 121 -8.20 6.92 13.65
CA THR A 121 -8.54 7.47 14.96
C THR A 121 -7.28 7.88 15.73
N ASP A 122 -7.38 8.96 16.48
CA ASP A 122 -6.27 9.49 17.30
C ASP A 122 -5.87 8.55 18.45
N TRP A 123 -6.86 7.94 19.11
CA TRP A 123 -6.62 7.03 20.22
C TRP A 123 -5.78 5.81 19.79
N HIS A 124 -6.04 5.25 18.59
CA HIS A 124 -5.27 4.10 18.09
C HIS A 124 -3.85 4.49 17.69
N ILE A 125 -3.66 5.66 17.07
CA ILE A 125 -2.33 6.21 16.81
C ILE A 125 -1.56 6.37 18.12
N ASN A 126 -2.20 6.93 19.16
CA ASN A 126 -1.60 7.09 20.50
C ASN A 126 -1.24 5.73 21.13
N GLN A 127 -2.07 4.72 20.93
CA GLN A 127 -1.80 3.37 21.39
C GLN A 127 -0.59 2.75 20.65
N MET A 128 -0.50 2.95 19.35
CA MET A 128 0.63 2.45 18.55
C MET A 128 1.97 3.10 18.92
N LYS A 129 1.97 4.30 19.49
CA LYS A 129 3.16 5.00 20.00
C LYS A 129 3.65 4.50 21.35
N LYS A 130 2.97 3.53 21.95
CA LYS A 130 3.34 2.92 23.23
C LYS A 130 3.82 1.49 22.99
N ARG A 131 4.71 1.01 23.86
CA ARG A 131 5.11 -0.39 23.89
C ARG A 131 3.92 -1.29 24.27
N ALA A 132 3.84 -2.46 23.66
CA ALA A 132 2.89 -3.51 24.04
C ALA A 132 3.59 -4.86 24.00
N TYR A 133 3.59 -5.54 25.13
CA TYR A 133 4.31 -6.82 25.32
C TYR A 133 5.79 -6.71 24.92
N GLU A 134 6.29 -7.61 24.07
CA GLU A 134 7.65 -7.56 23.52
C GLU A 134 7.80 -6.60 22.33
N SER A 135 6.66 -6.13 21.79
CA SER A 135 6.68 -5.25 20.62
C SER A 135 7.01 -3.81 20.96
N ASP A 136 8.01 -3.25 20.31
CA ASP A 136 8.40 -1.86 20.48
C ASP A 136 7.36 -0.87 19.92
N PRO A 137 7.33 0.38 20.41
CA PRO A 137 6.47 1.43 19.84
C PRO A 137 6.69 1.61 18.35
N LEU A 138 5.64 1.95 17.61
CA LEU A 138 5.79 2.36 16.22
C LEU A 138 6.49 3.72 16.14
N PRO A 139 7.42 3.94 15.20
CA PRO A 139 8.17 5.19 15.07
C PRO A 139 7.33 6.33 14.47
N ILE A 140 6.13 6.55 15.01
CA ILE A 140 5.23 7.63 14.59
C ILE A 140 5.54 8.87 15.44
N LYS A 141 6.30 9.82 14.90
CA LYS A 141 6.74 11.04 15.63
C LYS A 141 5.84 12.25 15.40
N MET A 142 4.76 12.14 14.62
CA MET A 142 3.80 13.24 14.49
C MET A 142 3.31 13.72 15.86
N ARG A 143 3.20 15.04 16.01
CA ARG A 143 2.56 15.67 17.18
C ARG A 143 1.06 15.37 17.17
N GLU A 144 0.46 15.20 18.33
CA GLU A 144 -0.96 14.91 18.48
C GLU A 144 -1.87 15.96 17.80
N SER A 145 -1.47 17.22 17.85
CA SER A 145 -2.20 18.32 17.16
C SER A 145 -2.33 18.10 15.65
N VAL A 146 -1.51 17.26 15.03
CA VAL A 146 -1.55 16.96 13.59
C VAL A 146 -2.64 15.93 13.27
N TYR A 147 -2.81 14.90 14.13
CA TYR A 147 -3.72 13.78 13.86
C TYR A 147 -4.93 13.71 14.81
N ARG A 148 -5.06 14.64 15.77
CA ARG A 148 -6.24 14.72 16.64
C ARG A 148 -7.51 14.82 15.78
N SER A 149 -8.59 14.20 16.23
CA SER A 149 -9.89 14.21 15.56
C SER A 149 -10.32 15.61 15.18
N GLY A 150 -10.80 15.78 13.97
CA GLY A 150 -11.20 17.09 13.40
C GLY A 150 -10.02 17.98 12.97
N SER A 151 -8.76 17.52 13.07
CA SER A 151 -7.59 18.31 12.66
C SER A 151 -7.21 18.10 11.19
N ARG A 152 -6.78 16.88 10.85
CA ARG A 152 -6.38 16.45 9.50
C ARG A 152 -6.93 15.06 9.24
N ASP A 153 -8.25 14.95 9.24
CA ASP A 153 -8.93 13.68 8.93
C ASP A 153 -8.65 13.26 7.49
N TYR A 154 -8.40 14.24 6.63
CA TYR A 154 -7.84 14.06 5.30
C TYR A 154 -6.91 15.22 4.91
N VAL A 155 -6.06 14.99 3.93
CA VAL A 155 -5.15 15.97 3.32
C VAL A 155 -5.30 15.89 1.81
N LEU A 156 -5.55 17.01 1.17
CA LEU A 156 -5.66 17.08 -0.29
C LEU A 156 -4.29 16.98 -0.94
N VAL A 157 -4.14 16.13 -1.95
CA VAL A 157 -2.92 15.99 -2.73
C VAL A 157 -3.11 16.62 -4.11
N SER A 158 -2.30 17.59 -4.44
CA SER A 158 -2.29 18.17 -5.78
C SER A 158 -1.33 17.40 -6.69
N SER A 159 -1.85 16.95 -7.81
CA SER A 159 -1.00 16.46 -8.90
C SER A 159 -0.39 17.59 -9.74
N ASN A 160 -0.86 18.83 -9.54
CA ASN A 160 -0.41 20.03 -10.25
C ASN A 160 0.81 20.66 -9.61
N ASP A 161 1.66 19.86 -9.00
CA ASP A 161 2.87 20.39 -8.46
C ASP A 161 3.77 20.93 -9.57
N ASN A 162 3.90 22.27 -9.59
CA ASN A 162 4.90 22.99 -10.34
C ASN A 162 6.33 22.82 -9.76
N THR A 163 6.53 21.84 -8.90
CA THR A 163 7.86 21.35 -8.47
C THR A 163 8.61 20.57 -9.56
N LYS A 164 8.04 20.51 -10.76
CA LYS A 164 8.86 20.43 -11.94
C LYS A 164 9.80 21.61 -11.83
N PHE A 165 11.06 21.35 -11.54
CA PHE A 165 12.13 22.33 -11.48
C PHE A 165 11.70 23.67 -12.11
N LYS A 166 12.08 24.84 -11.56
CA LYS A 166 11.84 26.18 -12.15
C LYS A 166 12.14 26.29 -13.67
N ALA A 167 12.49 25.17 -14.28
CA ALA A 167 12.77 24.86 -15.66
C ALA A 167 11.55 24.52 -16.52
N ASN A 168 10.30 24.85 -16.12
CA ASN A 168 9.16 24.60 -17.03
C ASN A 168 9.38 25.28 -18.39
N SER A 169 9.96 26.47 -18.40
CA SER A 169 10.33 27.15 -19.65
C SER A 169 11.43 26.41 -20.43
N GLN A 170 12.42 25.83 -19.75
CA GLN A 170 13.48 25.05 -20.38
C GLN A 170 12.96 23.70 -20.91
N ARG A 171 12.12 23.04 -20.12
CA ARG A 171 11.46 21.79 -20.54
C ARG A 171 10.63 21.98 -21.80
N VAL A 172 9.78 23.02 -21.82
CA VAL A 172 8.94 23.34 -22.99
C VAL A 172 9.82 23.58 -24.21
N LYS A 173 10.89 24.35 -24.07
CA LYS A 173 11.84 24.62 -25.18
C LYS A 173 12.50 23.35 -25.71
N VAL A 174 12.95 22.45 -24.83
CA VAL A 174 13.59 21.20 -25.25
C VAL A 174 12.59 20.26 -25.90
N GLN A 175 11.38 20.15 -25.34
CA GLN A 175 10.31 19.34 -25.93
C GLN A 175 9.84 19.87 -27.29
N ASP A 176 9.72 21.18 -27.46
CA ASP A 176 9.39 21.79 -28.75
C ASP A 176 10.46 21.48 -29.80
N LYS A 177 11.75 21.63 -29.45
CA LYS A 177 12.85 21.26 -30.34
C LYS A 177 12.85 19.78 -30.72
N LEU A 178 12.55 18.90 -29.75
CA LEU A 178 12.43 17.46 -30.02
C LEU A 178 11.26 17.16 -30.97
N SER A 179 10.10 17.78 -30.74
CA SER A 179 8.91 17.59 -31.58
C SER A 179 9.17 18.07 -33.02
N LYS A 180 9.81 19.23 -33.19
CA LYS A 180 10.20 19.77 -34.50
C LYS A 180 11.19 18.85 -35.21
N LEU A 181 12.19 18.33 -34.48
CA LEU A 181 13.14 17.38 -35.05
C LEU A 181 12.46 16.09 -35.52
N LYS A 182 11.55 15.53 -34.73
CA LYS A 182 10.78 14.34 -35.12
C LYS A 182 9.94 14.60 -36.39
N ALA A 183 9.26 15.74 -36.48
CA ALA A 183 8.49 16.14 -37.64
C ALA A 183 9.38 16.29 -38.90
N SER A 184 10.55 16.91 -38.74
CA SER A 184 11.49 17.03 -39.86
C SER A 184 12.05 15.67 -40.31
N LEU A 185 12.33 14.76 -39.36
CA LEU A 185 12.80 13.41 -39.69
C LEU A 185 11.75 12.58 -40.46
N SER A 186 10.46 12.78 -40.18
CA SER A 186 9.39 12.07 -40.91
C SER A 186 9.17 12.58 -42.34
N GLN A 187 9.71 13.75 -42.68
CA GLN A 187 9.58 14.38 -44.00
C GLN A 187 10.83 14.20 -44.91
N ILE A 188 11.85 13.50 -44.42
CA ILE A 188 13.08 13.31 -45.20
C ILE A 188 12.81 12.39 -46.39
N THR A 189 13.23 12.86 -47.57
CA THR A 189 13.25 12.10 -48.83
C THR A 189 14.70 12.00 -49.34
N SER A 190 14.92 11.15 -50.31
CA SER A 190 16.23 10.99 -50.95
C SER A 190 16.77 12.29 -51.62
N THR A 191 15.90 13.30 -51.78
CA THR A 191 16.21 14.61 -52.37
C THR A 191 16.51 15.70 -51.35
N THR A 192 16.54 15.37 -50.05
CA THR A 192 16.76 16.35 -48.98
C THR A 192 18.16 16.96 -49.06
N ASN A 193 18.25 18.30 -48.98
CA ASN A 193 19.50 19.04 -49.13
C ASN A 193 20.51 18.65 -48.03
N SER A 194 21.77 18.47 -48.39
CA SER A 194 22.84 18.08 -47.44
C SER A 194 23.02 19.05 -46.26
N SER A 195 22.69 20.34 -46.43
CA SER A 195 22.71 21.33 -45.36
C SER A 195 21.59 21.11 -44.31
N GLU A 196 20.45 20.61 -44.74
CA GLU A 196 19.33 20.25 -43.83
C GLU A 196 19.66 19.00 -43.06
N VAL A 197 20.22 17.98 -43.73
CA VAL A 197 20.67 16.76 -43.04
C VAL A 197 21.74 17.08 -42.01
N LEU A 198 22.68 17.97 -42.30
CA LEU A 198 23.68 18.42 -41.34
C LEU A 198 23.04 19.04 -40.09
N LYS A 199 22.05 19.92 -40.26
CA LYS A 199 21.32 20.53 -39.14
C LYS A 199 20.58 19.49 -38.30
N LEU A 200 19.97 18.51 -38.92
CA LEU A 200 19.25 17.43 -38.19
C LEU A 200 20.21 16.57 -37.36
N VAL A 201 21.38 16.26 -37.88
CA VAL A 201 22.42 15.53 -37.16
C VAL A 201 22.93 16.34 -35.96
N GLN A 202 23.19 17.64 -36.17
CA GLN A 202 23.60 18.56 -35.10
C GLN A 202 22.55 18.61 -33.95
N GLN A 203 21.28 18.76 -34.30
CA GLN A 203 20.18 18.78 -33.34
C GLN A 203 20.07 17.46 -32.60
N SER A 204 20.27 16.33 -33.27
CA SER A 204 20.21 14.99 -32.65
C SER A 204 21.33 14.78 -31.63
N TYR A 205 22.55 15.21 -31.93
CA TYR A 205 23.65 15.16 -30.96
C TYR A 205 23.44 16.10 -29.77
N TRP A 206 22.96 17.33 -30.03
CA TRP A 206 22.62 18.25 -28.96
C TRP A 206 21.53 17.67 -28.02
N LEU A 207 20.46 17.08 -28.56
CA LEU A 207 19.41 16.43 -27.80
C LEU A 207 19.95 15.23 -27.01
N SER A 208 20.88 14.47 -27.58
CA SER A 208 21.54 13.37 -26.89
C SER A 208 22.34 13.85 -25.67
N ASP A 209 23.11 14.92 -25.80
CA ASP A 209 23.88 15.49 -24.70
C ASP A 209 22.97 16.09 -23.64
N VAL A 210 21.86 16.74 -24.01
CA VAL A 210 20.81 17.18 -23.08
C VAL A 210 20.20 15.98 -22.34
N ALA A 211 19.88 14.91 -23.04
CA ALA A 211 19.31 13.70 -22.46
C ALA A 211 20.26 13.03 -21.45
N LEU A 212 21.56 13.01 -21.75
CA LEU A 212 22.59 12.48 -20.84
C LEU A 212 22.72 13.36 -19.59
N ALA A 213 22.72 14.68 -19.75
CA ALA A 213 22.78 15.62 -18.64
C ALA A 213 21.54 15.47 -17.72
N LEU A 214 20.34 15.36 -18.30
CA LEU A 214 19.10 15.14 -17.55
C LEU A 214 19.12 13.81 -16.79
N LYS A 215 19.66 12.73 -17.37
CA LYS A 215 19.84 11.45 -16.66
C LYS A 215 20.78 11.57 -15.49
N GLN A 216 21.79 12.44 -15.57
CA GLN A 216 22.71 12.67 -14.46
C GLN A 216 22.04 13.47 -13.33
N ASP A 217 21.20 14.45 -13.69
CA ASP A 217 20.41 15.19 -12.70
C ASP A 217 19.34 14.32 -12.03
N ASP A 218 18.75 13.37 -12.75
CA ASP A 218 17.79 12.41 -12.16
C ASP A 218 18.45 11.52 -11.07
N LYS A 219 19.75 11.29 -11.13
CA LYS A 219 20.49 10.63 -10.05
C LYS A 219 20.56 11.51 -8.80
N ASN A 220 20.55 12.84 -8.94
CA ASN A 220 20.55 13.78 -7.82
C ASN A 220 19.11 14.21 -7.47
N TYR A 221 18.29 13.26 -7.12
CA TYR A 221 16.85 13.42 -6.86
C TYR A 221 16.51 14.40 -5.70
N LYS A 222 17.48 14.73 -4.84
CA LYS A 222 17.34 15.71 -3.75
C LYS A 222 17.48 17.15 -4.22
N SER A 223 18.10 17.39 -5.38
CA SER A 223 18.31 18.76 -5.88
C SER A 223 16.99 19.41 -6.28
N LYS A 224 16.83 20.68 -5.94
CA LYS A 224 15.67 21.50 -6.31
C LYS A 224 15.79 22.11 -7.68
N GLU A 225 16.98 22.09 -8.27
CA GLU A 225 17.32 22.79 -9.50
C GLU A 225 18.13 21.88 -10.42
N LEU A 226 18.01 22.09 -11.71
CA LEU A 226 18.91 21.44 -12.67
C LEU A 226 20.34 21.89 -12.37
N SER A 227 21.29 20.98 -12.51
CA SER A 227 22.71 21.33 -12.32
C SER A 227 23.15 22.42 -13.29
N LYS A 228 24.13 23.20 -12.88
CA LYS A 228 24.73 24.23 -13.74
C LYS A 228 25.19 23.65 -15.08
N LYS A 229 25.69 22.40 -15.06
CA LYS A 229 26.12 21.68 -16.27
C LYS A 229 24.95 21.42 -17.20
N THR A 230 23.82 20.90 -16.68
CA THR A 230 22.62 20.64 -17.47
C THR A 230 22.02 21.91 -18.04
N LEU A 231 21.97 22.98 -17.25
CA LEU A 231 21.51 24.29 -17.70
C LEU A 231 22.39 24.82 -18.81
N ALA A 232 23.72 24.74 -18.66
CA ALA A 232 24.66 25.14 -19.72
C ALA A 232 24.45 24.32 -21.00
N THR A 233 24.29 22.99 -20.89
CA THR A 233 24.02 22.13 -22.05
C THR A 233 22.72 22.52 -22.78
N ILE A 234 21.65 22.81 -22.01
CA ILE A 234 20.37 23.24 -22.62
C ILE A 234 20.48 24.60 -23.29
N GLN A 235 21.31 25.50 -22.77
CA GLN A 235 21.51 26.84 -23.31
C GLN A 235 22.47 26.87 -24.51
N THR A 236 23.34 25.86 -24.63
CA THR A 236 24.26 25.76 -25.78
C THR A 236 23.45 25.62 -27.08
N SER A 237 23.87 26.36 -28.10
CA SER A 237 23.24 26.25 -29.41
C SER A 237 23.65 24.93 -30.09
N PHE A 238 22.71 24.27 -30.79
CA PHE A 238 23.06 23.13 -31.64
C PHE A 238 23.97 23.52 -32.85
N ASN A 239 24.11 24.81 -33.12
CA ASN A 239 25.06 25.33 -34.09
C ASN A 239 26.49 25.51 -33.53
N ASP A 240 26.71 25.14 -32.25
CA ASP A 240 28.03 25.15 -31.64
C ASP A 240 29.00 24.28 -32.44
N GLN A 241 30.26 24.71 -32.52
CA GLN A 241 31.32 24.06 -33.28
C GLN A 241 31.50 22.58 -32.92
N THR A 242 31.23 22.23 -31.68
CA THR A 242 31.28 20.85 -31.18
C THR A 242 30.29 19.95 -31.92
N TYR A 243 29.05 20.43 -32.08
CA TYR A 243 27.99 19.66 -32.79
C TYR A 243 28.19 19.70 -34.31
N VAL A 244 28.69 20.78 -34.83
CA VAL A 244 29.06 20.90 -36.26
C VAL A 244 30.14 19.85 -36.58
N LYS A 245 31.18 19.74 -35.75
CA LYS A 245 32.27 18.77 -35.94
C LYS A 245 31.75 17.33 -35.87
N LYS A 246 31.00 16.98 -34.80
CA LYS A 246 30.39 15.65 -34.66
C LYS A 246 29.51 15.28 -35.86
N ALA A 247 28.71 16.22 -36.33
CA ALA A 247 27.83 15.99 -37.48
C ALA A 247 28.58 15.75 -38.77
N LYS A 248 29.64 16.54 -39.05
CA LYS A 248 30.49 16.35 -40.22
C LYS A 248 31.22 15.00 -40.20
N GLU A 249 31.73 14.60 -39.02
CA GLU A 249 32.37 13.28 -38.84
C GLU A 249 31.40 12.13 -39.11
N LEU A 250 30.13 12.24 -38.65
CA LEU A 250 29.15 11.22 -38.95
C LEU A 250 28.86 11.11 -40.43
N LEU A 251 28.62 12.26 -41.07
CA LEU A 251 28.29 12.32 -42.50
C LEU A 251 29.44 11.85 -43.41
N SER A 252 30.69 12.03 -42.97
CA SER A 252 31.88 11.55 -43.72
C SER A 252 32.10 10.04 -43.61
N LYS A 253 31.64 9.40 -42.50
CA LYS A 253 31.86 7.99 -42.20
C LYS A 253 30.71 7.07 -42.61
N ALA A 254 29.49 7.59 -42.68
CA ALA A 254 28.29 6.81 -42.88
C ALA A 254 27.66 7.14 -44.27
N GLY A 255 27.31 6.12 -45.03
CA GLY A 255 26.43 6.28 -46.17
C GLY A 255 25.04 6.76 -45.71
N SER A 256 24.25 7.38 -46.65
CA SER A 256 22.97 8.04 -46.29
C SER A 256 22.03 7.19 -45.48
N ASN A 257 21.83 5.93 -45.81
CA ASN A 257 20.94 5.02 -45.07
C ASN A 257 21.41 4.75 -43.64
N ASN A 258 22.71 4.66 -43.38
CA ASN A 258 23.26 4.43 -42.06
C ASN A 258 23.17 5.70 -41.19
N THR A 259 23.29 6.87 -41.79
CA THR A 259 23.13 8.17 -41.10
C THR A 259 21.72 8.32 -40.54
N PHE A 260 20.67 8.00 -41.28
CA PHE A 260 19.31 8.09 -40.83
C PHE A 260 19.00 7.07 -39.70
N SER A 261 19.52 5.86 -39.80
CA SER A 261 19.40 4.87 -38.75
C SER A 261 20.01 5.37 -37.45
N GLN A 262 21.19 5.95 -37.46
CA GLN A 262 21.87 6.50 -36.28
C GLN A 262 21.14 7.71 -35.70
N ILE A 263 20.63 8.62 -36.55
CA ILE A 263 19.81 9.76 -36.10
C ILE A 263 18.56 9.24 -35.34
N ASN A 264 17.84 8.30 -35.91
CA ASN A 264 16.65 7.74 -35.30
C ASN A 264 16.94 7.06 -33.94
N GLN A 265 18.07 6.36 -33.84
CA GLN A 265 18.50 5.78 -32.54
C GLN A 265 18.80 6.86 -31.49
N LEU A 266 19.55 7.92 -31.87
CA LEU A 266 19.84 9.05 -30.97
C LEU A 266 18.56 9.77 -30.53
N VAL A 267 17.64 10.01 -31.45
CA VAL A 267 16.37 10.70 -31.14
C VAL A 267 15.47 9.84 -30.25
N SER A 268 15.35 8.54 -30.53
CA SER A 268 14.56 7.63 -29.72
C SER A 268 15.10 7.50 -28.29
N ALA A 269 16.42 7.40 -28.14
CA ALA A 269 17.07 7.35 -26.84
C ALA A 269 16.90 8.66 -26.07
N SER A 270 16.97 9.79 -26.77
CA SER A 270 16.79 11.13 -26.20
C SER A 270 15.34 11.38 -25.80
N ASP A 271 14.39 10.96 -26.61
CA ASP A 271 12.96 11.11 -26.36
C ASP A 271 12.56 10.48 -25.04
N LYS A 272 13.00 9.25 -24.77
CA LYS A 272 12.74 8.56 -23.52
C LYS A 272 13.25 9.33 -22.29
N ALA A 273 14.45 9.91 -22.37
CA ALA A 273 15.05 10.66 -21.29
C ALA A 273 14.39 12.04 -21.11
N ILE A 274 14.07 12.74 -22.22
CA ILE A 274 13.41 14.06 -22.18
C ILE A 274 11.95 13.94 -21.75
N SER A 275 11.26 12.88 -22.14
CA SER A 275 9.88 12.58 -21.71
C SER A 275 9.81 12.29 -20.21
N SER A 276 10.83 11.64 -19.68
CA SER A 276 10.93 11.36 -18.24
C SER A 276 11.51 12.49 -17.41
N TRP A 277 11.76 13.67 -17.99
CA TRP A 277 12.35 14.87 -17.37
C TRP A 277 12.57 14.77 -15.86
N PRO A 278 13.75 15.09 -15.28
CA PRO A 278 14.04 14.89 -13.88
C PRO A 278 12.94 15.44 -12.97
N GLN A 279 12.48 14.63 -12.05
CA GLN A 279 11.45 15.00 -11.10
C GLN A 279 12.08 15.20 -9.74
N LYS A 280 11.64 16.23 -9.01
CA LYS A 280 12.01 16.37 -7.62
C LYS A 280 11.28 15.31 -6.78
N TRP A 281 12.05 14.70 -5.91
CA TRP A 281 11.56 13.75 -4.91
C TRP A 281 11.70 14.36 -3.53
N TYR A 282 10.73 14.09 -2.68
CA TYR A 282 10.66 14.57 -1.31
C TYR A 282 10.75 13.40 -0.35
N SER A 283 11.42 13.56 0.77
CA SER A 283 11.38 12.52 1.80
C SER A 283 10.00 12.44 2.43
N ALA A 284 9.67 11.30 3.01
CA ALA A 284 8.46 11.15 3.79
C ALA A 284 8.41 12.16 4.97
N GLN A 285 9.58 12.56 5.52
CA GLN A 285 9.67 13.59 6.57
C GLN A 285 9.29 14.96 6.04
N GLU A 286 9.81 15.38 4.87
CA GLU A 286 9.41 16.65 4.26
C GLU A 286 7.91 16.73 3.99
N ALA A 287 7.27 15.58 3.63
CA ALA A 287 5.83 15.52 3.45
C ALA A 287 5.07 15.73 4.78
N ILE A 288 5.50 15.06 5.84
CA ILE A 288 4.91 15.21 7.18
C ILE A 288 5.11 16.63 7.72
N ASP A 289 6.29 17.21 7.56
CA ASP A 289 6.58 18.57 7.99
C ASP A 289 5.72 19.60 7.24
N PHE A 290 5.59 19.42 5.92
CA PHE A 290 4.73 20.28 5.11
C PHE A 290 3.25 20.20 5.52
N ILE A 291 2.74 19.00 5.72
CA ILE A 291 1.35 18.75 6.14
C ILE A 291 1.14 19.29 7.56
N SER A 292 2.11 19.18 8.43
CA SER A 292 2.02 19.60 9.84
C SER A 292 2.01 21.12 10.03
N ASP A 293 2.44 21.89 9.04
CA ASP A 293 2.48 23.35 9.09
C ASP A 293 1.13 23.94 8.66
N ASP A 294 0.42 24.58 9.61
CA ASP A 294 -0.88 25.19 9.37
C ASP A 294 -0.86 26.33 8.34
N ARG A 295 0.30 26.93 8.07
CA ARG A 295 0.47 27.97 7.02
C ARG A 295 0.24 27.38 5.62
N ASN A 296 0.38 26.07 5.46
CA ASN A 296 0.14 25.37 4.19
C ASN A 296 -1.33 25.05 3.93
N LYS A 297 -2.22 25.30 4.89
CA LYS A 297 -3.68 25.13 4.70
C LYS A 297 -4.22 26.13 3.68
N LYS A 298 -5.07 25.67 2.76
CA LYS A 298 -5.66 26.49 1.70
C LYS A 298 -7.19 26.39 1.70
N PHE A 299 -7.85 27.49 1.35
CA PHE A 299 -9.30 27.47 1.08
C PHE A 299 -9.58 26.68 -0.19
N GLN A 300 -10.61 25.84 -0.13
CA GLN A 300 -11.16 25.15 -1.29
C GLN A 300 -12.49 25.81 -1.67
N SER A 301 -12.82 25.80 -2.96
CA SER A 301 -14.04 26.43 -3.48
C SER A 301 -15.34 25.78 -2.94
N PHE A 302 -15.25 24.56 -2.43
CA PHE A 302 -16.39 23.80 -1.90
C PHE A 302 -16.40 23.70 -0.36
N SER A 303 -15.41 24.27 0.32
CA SER A 303 -15.28 24.24 1.79
C SER A 303 -15.14 25.63 2.33
N CYS A 304 -15.91 25.96 3.38
CA CYS A 304 -15.78 27.23 4.11
C CYS A 304 -14.51 27.29 4.98
N ASN A 305 -13.78 26.19 5.10
CA ASN A 305 -12.60 26.06 5.94
C ASN A 305 -11.31 25.94 5.11
N LYS A 306 -10.18 26.28 5.73
CA LYS A 306 -8.86 25.99 5.16
C LYS A 306 -8.53 24.52 5.37
N GLU A 307 -8.40 23.80 4.27
CA GLU A 307 -8.03 22.39 4.27
C GLU A 307 -6.53 22.20 4.25
N SER A 308 -6.06 21.12 4.88
CA SER A 308 -4.67 20.70 4.79
C SER A 308 -4.36 20.21 3.38
N PHE A 309 -3.18 20.54 2.92
CA PHE A 309 -2.80 20.34 1.53
C PHE A 309 -1.36 19.83 1.42
N LEU A 310 -1.11 18.96 0.47
CA LEU A 310 0.23 18.53 0.04
C LEU A 310 0.41 18.91 -1.44
N ASN A 311 1.42 19.71 -1.74
CA ASN A 311 1.62 20.25 -3.08
C ASN A 311 2.58 19.43 -3.95
N PHE A 312 2.94 18.22 -3.51
CA PHE A 312 3.78 17.28 -4.25
C PHE A 312 3.32 15.84 -3.97
N ASN A 313 3.67 14.94 -4.88
CA ASN A 313 3.24 13.56 -4.81
C ASN A 313 4.37 12.54 -4.98
N ASN A 314 5.60 12.99 -5.31
CA ASN A 314 6.75 12.10 -5.47
C ASN A 314 7.52 11.99 -4.16
N LEU A 315 7.55 10.81 -3.59
CA LEU A 315 8.17 10.54 -2.31
C LEU A 315 9.32 9.53 -2.43
N TYR A 316 10.31 9.67 -1.55
CA TYR A 316 11.36 8.68 -1.41
C TYR A 316 11.60 8.28 0.04
N LEU A 317 12.16 7.08 0.21
CA LEU A 317 12.64 6.53 1.47
C LEU A 317 14.05 5.98 1.25
N GLU A 318 15.00 6.44 2.04
CA GLU A 318 16.37 5.93 2.01
C GLU A 318 16.46 4.60 2.77
N VAL A 319 17.30 3.71 2.28
CA VAL A 319 17.55 2.42 2.93
C VAL A 319 18.77 2.57 3.82
N ASN A 320 18.59 2.37 5.13
CA ASN A 320 19.72 2.16 6.03
C ASN A 320 20.19 0.71 5.85
N GLN A 321 21.16 0.54 4.96
CA GLN A 321 21.67 -0.77 4.55
C GLN A 321 22.25 -1.56 5.73
N GLU A 322 22.98 -0.89 6.63
CA GLU A 322 23.57 -1.54 7.79
C GLU A 322 22.52 -2.13 8.72
N ASN A 323 21.51 -1.33 9.07
CA ASN A 323 20.39 -1.80 9.89
C ASN A 323 19.59 -2.89 9.18
N ALA A 324 19.32 -2.73 7.89
CA ALA A 324 18.53 -3.71 7.12
C ALA A 324 19.19 -5.09 7.11
N ILE A 325 20.53 -5.16 7.03
CA ILE A 325 21.29 -6.42 7.13
C ILE A 325 21.30 -6.93 8.57
N LYS A 326 21.62 -6.04 9.54
CA LYS A 326 21.69 -6.40 10.96
C LYS A 326 20.38 -7.02 11.47
N HIS A 327 19.25 -6.47 11.05
CA HIS A 327 17.90 -6.91 11.45
C HIS A 327 17.29 -7.93 10.46
N LYS A 328 18.09 -8.47 9.54
CA LYS A 328 17.69 -9.53 8.57
C LYS A 328 16.47 -9.17 7.72
N ILE A 329 16.30 -7.88 7.44
CA ILE A 329 15.29 -7.43 6.48
C ILE A 329 15.73 -7.77 5.06
N ILE A 330 17.03 -7.69 4.81
CA ILE A 330 17.72 -8.16 3.61
C ILE A 330 18.94 -8.99 4.00
N ASP A 331 19.45 -9.76 3.07
CA ASP A 331 20.73 -10.41 3.18
C ASP A 331 21.81 -9.76 2.29
N THR A 332 23.05 -10.22 2.40
CA THR A 332 24.15 -9.69 1.60
C THR A 332 24.03 -10.03 0.11
N ASN A 333 23.26 -11.06 -0.26
CA ASN A 333 23.01 -11.44 -1.65
C ASN A 333 22.01 -10.48 -2.29
N ASP A 334 21.07 -9.95 -1.51
CA ASP A 334 20.13 -8.94 -1.99
C ASP A 334 20.86 -7.69 -2.51
N LEU A 335 21.99 -7.32 -1.93
CA LEU A 335 22.80 -6.19 -2.38
C LEU A 335 23.40 -6.39 -3.79
N LYS A 336 23.63 -7.65 -4.17
CA LYS A 336 24.13 -8.01 -5.51
C LYS A 336 23.00 -8.09 -6.54
N ASN A 337 21.76 -8.07 -6.09
CA ASN A 337 20.59 -8.13 -6.97
C ASN A 337 20.49 -6.83 -7.78
N PRO A 338 20.44 -6.87 -9.12
CA PRO A 338 20.33 -5.68 -9.96
C PRO A 338 19.04 -4.88 -9.72
N LYS A 339 18.05 -5.50 -9.08
CA LYS A 339 16.78 -4.86 -8.68
C LYS A 339 16.85 -4.21 -7.30
N TYR A 340 17.95 -4.34 -6.56
CA TYR A 340 18.15 -3.66 -5.29
C TYR A 340 18.16 -2.15 -5.48
N LYS A 341 17.52 -1.42 -4.58
CA LYS A 341 17.43 0.04 -4.56
C LYS A 341 17.87 0.57 -3.19
N SER A 342 18.94 1.36 -3.16
CA SER A 342 19.33 2.11 -1.97
C SER A 342 18.33 3.20 -1.58
N VAL A 343 17.39 3.52 -2.48
CA VAL A 343 16.34 4.51 -2.28
C VAL A 343 15.06 4.00 -2.92
N LEU A 344 14.02 3.82 -2.12
CA LEU A 344 12.68 3.50 -2.60
C LEU A 344 12.02 4.80 -3.07
N LYS A 345 11.50 4.79 -4.28
CA LYS A 345 10.80 5.94 -4.87
C LYS A 345 9.38 5.54 -5.25
N TRP A 346 8.38 6.32 -4.82
CA TRP A 346 6.98 6.09 -5.21
C TRP A 346 6.26 7.41 -5.40
N THR A 347 5.17 7.37 -6.17
CA THR A 347 4.32 8.54 -6.41
C THR A 347 2.96 8.28 -5.79
N LEU A 348 2.50 9.18 -4.94
CA LEU A 348 1.16 9.14 -4.39
C LEU A 348 0.14 9.24 -5.54
N LYS A 349 -0.83 8.35 -5.53
CA LYS A 349 -1.97 8.38 -6.45
C LYS A 349 -3.24 8.72 -5.68
N GLY A 350 -4.03 9.60 -6.27
CA GLY A 350 -5.29 10.05 -5.69
C GLY A 350 -5.21 11.50 -5.26
N SER A 351 -6.37 12.04 -4.95
CA SER A 351 -6.55 13.45 -4.57
C SER A 351 -6.50 13.68 -3.06
N MET A 352 -6.49 12.60 -2.26
CA MET A 352 -6.54 12.69 -0.80
C MET A 352 -5.66 11.63 -0.13
N LEU A 353 -5.08 12.01 1.02
CA LEU A 353 -4.50 11.13 2.03
C LEU A 353 -5.39 11.20 3.27
N TYR A 354 -5.74 10.05 3.83
CA TYR A 354 -6.47 9.97 5.07
C TYR A 354 -5.54 9.92 6.28
N LYS A 355 -6.05 10.09 7.47
CA LYS A 355 -5.27 10.06 8.71
C LYS A 355 -4.42 8.80 8.86
N ALA A 356 -4.94 7.65 8.48
CA ALA A 356 -4.19 6.39 8.45
C ALA A 356 -2.96 6.48 7.52
N ASP A 357 -3.11 7.12 6.35
CA ASP A 357 -1.99 7.33 5.42
C ASP A 357 -0.92 8.24 6.04
N LEU A 358 -1.33 9.26 6.80
CA LEU A 358 -0.40 10.13 7.52
C LEU A 358 0.36 9.38 8.61
N ALA A 359 -0.31 8.48 9.34
CA ALA A 359 0.33 7.65 10.35
C ALA A 359 1.42 6.76 9.73
N VAL A 360 1.13 6.12 8.59
CA VAL A 360 2.12 5.32 7.85
C VAL A 360 3.23 6.19 7.26
N LEU A 361 2.92 7.35 6.69
CA LEU A 361 3.95 8.27 6.21
C LEU A 361 4.88 8.72 7.34
N SER A 362 4.33 9.02 8.53
CA SER A 362 5.13 9.37 9.69
C SER A 362 6.00 8.21 10.18
N LEU A 363 5.48 6.99 10.12
CA LEU A 363 6.26 5.79 10.40
C LEU A 363 7.41 5.67 9.40
N LEU A 364 7.15 5.75 8.10
CA LEU A 364 8.17 5.65 7.06
C LEU A 364 9.19 6.78 7.15
N ALA A 365 8.78 8.00 7.52
CA ALA A 365 9.66 9.14 7.74
C ALA A 365 10.72 8.89 8.82
N ASN A 366 10.38 8.06 9.80
CA ASN A 366 11.24 7.74 10.95
C ASN A 366 11.74 6.29 10.93
N TYR A 367 11.53 5.58 9.84
CA TYR A 367 11.90 4.19 9.70
C TYR A 367 13.40 4.03 9.50
N GLN A 368 14.03 3.31 10.41
CA GLN A 368 15.48 3.09 10.42
C GLN A 368 15.88 1.73 9.86
N TRP A 369 14.95 0.98 9.28
CA TRP A 369 15.17 -0.41 8.82
C TRP A 369 15.65 -1.33 9.94
N ASP A 370 15.16 -1.08 11.13
CA ASP A 370 15.47 -1.82 12.37
C ASP A 370 14.43 -2.89 12.72
N ARG A 371 13.29 -2.90 12.03
CA ARG A 371 12.19 -3.85 12.17
C ARG A 371 11.58 -4.15 10.82
N PRO A 372 11.22 -5.40 10.52
CA PRO A 372 10.53 -5.70 9.26
C PRO A 372 9.09 -5.15 9.26
N ILE A 373 8.66 -4.63 8.11
CA ILE A 373 7.29 -4.14 7.88
C ILE A 373 6.57 -5.12 6.97
N TYR A 374 5.39 -5.54 7.40
CA TYR A 374 4.50 -6.43 6.69
C TYR A 374 3.12 -5.84 6.49
N PHE A 375 2.43 -6.30 5.47
CA PHE A 375 1.05 -5.97 5.15
C PHE A 375 0.25 -7.26 4.96
N ALA A 376 -0.92 -7.37 5.58
CA ALA A 376 -1.83 -8.50 5.37
C ALA A 376 -2.43 -8.50 3.96
N SER A 377 -2.50 -7.34 3.32
CA SER A 377 -2.97 -7.19 1.95
C SER A 377 -2.23 -6.06 1.25
N VAL A 378 -1.94 -6.21 -0.04
CA VAL A 378 -1.39 -5.12 -0.89
C VAL A 378 -2.44 -4.08 -1.27
N MET A 379 -3.71 -4.35 -0.99
CA MET A 379 -4.81 -3.45 -1.30
C MET A 379 -5.22 -2.64 -0.08
N GLY A 380 -5.28 -1.34 -0.18
CA GLY A 380 -5.94 -0.57 0.85
C GLY A 380 -5.46 0.84 1.09
N MET A 381 -4.18 1.20 0.81
CA MET A 381 -3.70 2.53 1.16
C MET A 381 -3.24 3.37 -0.03
N GLN A 382 -3.64 4.63 -0.03
CA GLN A 382 -3.16 5.61 -1.01
C GLN A 382 -1.65 5.83 -0.89
N ALA A 383 -1.14 5.96 0.34
CA ALA A 383 0.27 6.23 0.62
C ALA A 383 1.20 5.08 0.20
N ASN A 384 0.74 3.83 0.27
CA ASN A 384 1.55 2.65 -0.07
C ASN A 384 1.16 1.99 -1.40
N ARG A 385 0.11 2.45 -2.11
CA ARG A 385 -0.31 1.87 -3.40
C ARG A 385 0.80 1.73 -4.43
N ARG A 386 1.87 2.51 -4.32
CA ARG A 386 3.05 2.45 -5.19
C ARG A 386 4.24 1.75 -4.58
N LEU A 387 4.20 1.42 -3.28
CA LEU A 387 5.21 0.60 -2.64
C LEU A 387 5.06 -0.90 -2.98
N GLN A 388 3.94 -1.31 -3.61
CA GLN A 388 3.71 -2.69 -4.05
C GLN A 388 4.87 -3.29 -4.83
N LYS A 389 5.55 -2.49 -5.66
CA LYS A 389 6.72 -2.95 -6.41
C LYS A 389 7.92 -3.32 -5.53
N TYR A 390 7.93 -2.89 -4.28
CA TYR A 390 8.91 -3.20 -3.25
C TYR A 390 8.40 -4.21 -2.23
N MET A 391 7.27 -4.86 -2.51
CA MET A 391 6.67 -5.87 -1.65
C MET A 391 6.80 -7.24 -2.27
N TYR A 392 7.05 -8.23 -1.44
CA TYR A 392 7.03 -9.62 -1.86
C TYR A 392 6.32 -10.48 -0.82
N SER A 393 5.70 -11.55 -1.29
CA SER A 393 4.91 -12.45 -0.45
C SER A 393 5.84 -13.32 0.39
N GLU A 394 5.62 -13.30 1.70
CA GLU A 394 6.20 -14.22 2.67
C GLU A 394 5.08 -14.88 3.47
N GLY A 395 4.85 -16.15 3.24
CA GLY A 395 3.70 -16.82 3.84
C GLY A 395 2.37 -16.16 3.41
N LEU A 396 1.57 -15.74 4.37
CA LEU A 396 0.27 -15.08 4.13
C LEU A 396 0.36 -13.54 4.07
N THR A 397 1.56 -12.99 4.21
CA THR A 397 1.79 -11.55 4.32
C THR A 397 2.70 -11.03 3.21
N TYR A 398 2.81 -9.72 3.08
CA TYR A 398 3.69 -9.05 2.12
C TYR A 398 4.72 -8.22 2.86
N LYS A 399 5.99 -8.54 2.70
CA LYS A 399 7.12 -7.84 3.33
C LYS A 399 7.58 -6.67 2.47
N LEU A 400 7.84 -5.52 3.09
CA LEU A 400 8.50 -4.40 2.46
C LEU A 400 10.00 -4.69 2.36
N SER A 401 10.54 -4.62 1.15
CA SER A 401 11.95 -4.89 0.86
C SER A 401 12.51 -3.80 -0.06
N PRO A 402 13.80 -3.48 0.01
CA PRO A 402 14.45 -2.58 -0.93
C PRO A 402 14.72 -3.20 -2.30
N VAL A 403 14.26 -4.41 -2.56
CA VAL A 403 14.36 -5.05 -3.89
C VAL A 403 13.09 -4.77 -4.69
N GLU A 404 13.22 -4.34 -5.93
CA GLU A 404 12.08 -4.00 -6.80
C GLU A 404 11.59 -5.23 -7.56
N TYR A 405 10.46 -5.82 -7.13
CA TYR A 405 9.87 -7.04 -7.72
C TYR A 405 8.92 -6.77 -8.90
N GLY A 406 8.55 -5.51 -9.13
CA GLY A 406 7.57 -5.13 -10.14
C GLY A 406 6.12 -5.10 -9.64
N GLY A 407 5.16 -4.92 -10.55
CA GLY A 407 3.75 -4.67 -10.19
C GLY A 407 3.01 -5.87 -9.57
N SER A 408 3.44 -7.09 -9.86
CA SER A 408 2.88 -8.32 -9.30
C SER A 408 3.51 -8.75 -7.96
N GLY A 409 4.59 -8.07 -7.53
CA GLY A 409 5.40 -8.49 -6.38
C GLY A 409 6.24 -9.75 -6.68
N GLY A 410 7.02 -10.16 -5.69
CA GLY A 410 7.78 -11.42 -5.69
C GLY A 410 7.18 -12.39 -4.66
N ASN A 411 7.64 -13.65 -4.70
CA ASN A 411 7.26 -14.68 -3.72
C ASN A 411 8.52 -15.27 -3.09
N ASN A 412 8.52 -15.39 -1.77
CA ASN A 412 9.54 -16.13 -1.04
C ASN A 412 9.09 -17.59 -0.89
N ILE A 413 9.38 -18.38 -1.91
CA ILE A 413 8.96 -19.80 -1.97
C ILE A 413 9.62 -20.61 -0.86
N ASP A 414 10.91 -20.36 -0.58
CA ASP A 414 11.66 -21.11 0.44
C ASP A 414 11.05 -20.91 1.83
N LYS A 415 10.74 -19.67 2.22
CA LYS A 415 10.07 -19.39 3.48
C LYS A 415 8.66 -20.00 3.52
N MET A 416 7.93 -19.95 2.42
CA MET A 416 6.61 -20.58 2.32
C MET A 416 6.69 -22.08 2.56
N VAL A 417 7.65 -22.79 1.93
CA VAL A 417 7.86 -24.22 2.10
C VAL A 417 8.24 -24.55 3.55
N GLN A 418 9.14 -23.76 4.15
CA GLN A 418 9.54 -23.96 5.56
C GLN A 418 8.36 -23.75 6.51
N LEU A 419 7.53 -22.75 6.29
CA LEU A 419 6.31 -22.52 7.08
C LEU A 419 5.29 -23.66 6.92
N LEU A 420 5.12 -24.17 5.71
CA LEU A 420 4.23 -25.31 5.43
C LEU A 420 4.71 -26.60 6.12
N ARG A 421 6.02 -26.78 6.26
CA ARG A 421 6.63 -27.93 6.94
C ARG A 421 6.75 -27.75 8.45
N GLY A 422 6.52 -26.56 8.98
CA GLY A 422 6.73 -26.25 10.39
C GLY A 422 8.21 -26.14 10.76
N GLU A 423 9.07 -25.80 9.81
CA GLU A 423 10.53 -25.78 9.95
C GLU A 423 11.13 -24.36 9.89
N TYR A 424 10.30 -23.32 9.79
CA TYR A 424 10.82 -21.96 9.68
C TYR A 424 11.46 -21.51 11.00
N ILE A 425 12.73 -21.12 10.93
CA ILE A 425 13.49 -20.68 12.11
C ILE A 425 13.29 -19.18 12.30
N LEU A 426 12.54 -18.82 13.34
CA LEU A 426 12.36 -17.47 13.80
C LEU A 426 13.54 -17.04 14.68
N ASN A 427 14.30 -16.04 14.22
CA ASN A 427 15.40 -15.49 15.00
C ASN A 427 14.88 -14.42 15.95
N LYS A 428 14.84 -14.70 17.24
CA LYS A 428 14.47 -13.77 18.30
C LYS A 428 15.65 -12.87 18.71
N LYS A 429 15.39 -11.89 19.58
CA LYS A 429 16.45 -11.12 20.26
C LYS A 429 17.41 -12.05 21.00
N GLU A 430 18.66 -11.62 21.18
CA GLU A 430 19.68 -12.32 21.98
C GLU A 430 20.11 -13.70 21.44
N GLY A 431 19.91 -13.95 20.14
CA GLY A 431 20.32 -15.20 19.51
C GLY A 431 19.41 -16.39 19.80
N LEU A 432 18.31 -16.19 20.51
CA LEU A 432 17.29 -17.20 20.72
C LEU A 432 16.62 -17.52 19.37
N LYS A 433 16.46 -18.81 19.11
CA LYS A 433 15.77 -19.32 17.94
C LYS A 433 14.53 -20.06 18.35
N ASP A 434 13.49 -19.94 17.56
CA ASP A 434 12.25 -20.69 17.71
C ASP A 434 11.84 -21.24 16.36
N THR A 435 11.16 -22.36 16.34
CA THR A 435 10.67 -22.95 15.11
C THR A 435 9.17 -22.69 15.00
N VAL A 436 8.75 -22.08 13.92
CA VAL A 436 7.34 -21.76 13.67
C VAL A 436 6.89 -22.35 12.35
N GLY A 437 5.61 -22.62 12.26
CA GLY A 437 4.99 -23.15 11.05
C GLY A 437 3.52 -22.83 10.96
N PHE A 438 2.91 -23.26 9.87
CA PHE A 438 1.47 -23.12 9.68
C PHE A 438 0.71 -24.18 10.46
N ILE A 439 -0.36 -23.74 11.09
CA ILE A 439 -1.31 -24.56 11.81
C ILE A 439 -2.51 -24.81 10.90
N TRP A 440 -2.89 -26.07 10.79
CA TRP A 440 -4.03 -26.47 9.97
C TRP A 440 -5.16 -26.95 10.87
N GLY A 441 -6.17 -26.10 11.03
CA GLY A 441 -7.34 -26.45 11.79
C GLY A 441 -8.18 -27.53 11.13
N ASN A 442 -9.06 -28.10 11.92
CA ASN A 442 -9.99 -29.15 11.51
C ASN A 442 -11.13 -28.58 10.63
N MET A 443 -10.81 -28.10 9.46
CA MET A 443 -11.78 -27.49 8.53
C MET A 443 -12.77 -28.50 7.91
N LYS A 444 -12.47 -29.80 7.98
CA LYS A 444 -13.32 -30.88 7.48
C LYS A 444 -13.74 -31.83 8.58
N GLY A 445 -13.54 -31.47 9.85
CA GLY A 445 -13.92 -32.29 10.98
C GLY A 445 -15.44 -32.47 11.04
N GLU A 446 -15.86 -33.64 11.47
CA GLU A 446 -17.26 -33.94 11.70
C GLU A 446 -17.84 -32.94 12.73
N GLY A 447 -18.99 -32.33 12.43
CA GLY A 447 -19.61 -31.30 13.28
C GLY A 447 -19.01 -29.88 13.17
N VAL A 448 -18.06 -29.64 12.25
CA VAL A 448 -17.53 -28.29 12.00
C VAL A 448 -18.32 -27.62 10.87
N LEU A 449 -19.17 -26.68 11.21
CA LEU A 449 -19.86 -25.84 10.23
C LEU A 449 -18.92 -24.72 9.75
N VAL A 450 -18.55 -24.71 8.48
CA VAL A 450 -17.76 -23.64 7.85
C VAL A 450 -18.71 -22.80 7.01
N ASP A 451 -18.93 -21.55 7.41
CA ASP A 451 -19.78 -20.64 6.62
C ASP A 451 -19.11 -20.21 5.31
N TYR A 452 -19.94 -19.75 4.37
CA TYR A 452 -19.50 -19.36 3.03
C TYR A 452 -18.39 -18.30 3.04
N TYR A 453 -18.46 -17.32 3.93
CA TYR A 453 -17.47 -16.24 3.99
C TYR A 453 -16.12 -16.73 4.50
N THR A 454 -16.11 -17.52 5.56
CA THR A 454 -14.91 -18.19 6.08
C THR A 454 -14.27 -19.05 4.99
N MET A 455 -15.09 -19.87 4.29
CA MET A 455 -14.60 -20.72 3.22
C MET A 455 -13.96 -19.91 2.07
N ARG A 456 -14.61 -18.82 1.64
CA ARG A 456 -14.12 -17.93 0.58
C ARG A 456 -12.81 -17.23 0.97
N MET A 457 -12.70 -16.73 2.19
CA MET A 457 -11.48 -16.11 2.70
C MET A 457 -10.31 -17.09 2.72
N VAL A 458 -10.54 -18.28 3.25
CA VAL A 458 -9.52 -19.32 3.33
C VAL A 458 -9.14 -19.84 1.92
N GLN A 459 -10.11 -20.01 1.02
CA GLN A 459 -9.85 -20.47 -0.33
C GLN A 459 -8.94 -19.48 -1.10
N ASN A 460 -9.21 -18.18 -1.03
CA ASN A 460 -8.38 -17.18 -1.68
C ASN A 460 -6.93 -17.20 -1.18
N ARG A 461 -6.73 -17.45 0.11
CA ARG A 461 -5.39 -17.52 0.70
C ARG A 461 -4.69 -18.84 0.39
N ARG A 462 -5.44 -19.96 0.35
CA ARG A 462 -4.90 -21.24 -0.15
C ARG A 462 -4.43 -21.12 -1.60
N LEU A 463 -5.18 -20.46 -2.45
CA LEU A 463 -4.76 -20.19 -3.83
C LEU A 463 -3.50 -19.31 -3.90
N GLN A 464 -3.33 -18.39 -2.96
CA GLN A 464 -2.10 -17.60 -2.84
C GLN A 464 -0.90 -18.44 -2.42
N MET A 465 -1.11 -19.45 -1.56
CA MET A 465 -0.05 -20.39 -1.14
C MET A 465 0.37 -21.36 -2.27
N MET A 466 -0.51 -21.59 -3.24
CA MET A 466 -0.26 -22.51 -4.37
C MET A 466 0.42 -21.84 -5.57
N LYS A 467 0.51 -20.51 -5.57
CA LYS A 467 1.19 -19.71 -6.60
C LYS A 467 2.63 -19.45 -6.21
#